data_d0c9f6dac88185281500e9317489f6bc
#
_entry.id   d0c9f6dac88185281500e9317489f6bc
#
_cell.length_a   1.000
_cell.length_b   1.000
_cell.length_c   1.000
_cell.angle_alpha   90.00
_cell.angle_beta   90.00
_cell.angle_gamma   90.00
#
_symmetry.space_group_name_H-M   'P 1'
#
loop_
_entity.id
_entity.type
_entity.pdbx_description
1 polymer ?
#
loop_
_entity_poly.entity_id
_entity_poly.type
_entity_poly.pdbx_seq_one_letter_code
_entity_poly.pdbx_strand_id
1 'polypeptide(L)'
;MTPGSGAWLLAICLSRVGAYMIYIAYAAALPVLQRAWHMSATAAGGIGSCFQLAYAISLMGCSEIADRVGAQRVFLIGTLASAIMAALFAAFARDYWSGLVLYTLLALALGGTYTTGVLLVAENVPVARRGRAMGFFLAGHSLGLAFALALTGVAVSRGGYPLAFALVASGPIVGGALAWWVVRDTPNVVTSRAGGERFAGAVLRNRPAMLVIAGYTFHSWELLGMWAWTPAFLAACFVATGSALDRGAGLGAYMASLVHVTGMLASMLAGVLADRLGRIPVMLMMASLSTVCSLVFGWLLGTPVAVVVALGLVYGFAALGDSPIYSTAITEVVTPAFRGAALALRSLAGYGAGAIAPLLFGAILDWYGGHSAEAWGWAFVSLGVAGLVAVVSVLMLSRAPDAHVLQRARVES
;
A
#
# COMPACT_ATOMS: atom_id res chain seq x y z
N MET A 1 21.24 8.42 -19.34
CA MET A 1 21.77 8.72 -17.99
C MET A 1 22.61 7.56 -17.52
N THR A 2 23.71 7.82 -16.76
CA THR A 2 24.52 6.72 -16.22
C THR A 2 23.73 5.98 -15.13
N PRO A 3 23.50 4.65 -15.27
CA PRO A 3 22.81 3.84 -14.26
C PRO A 3 23.47 3.98 -12.89
N GLY A 4 22.67 4.12 -11.82
CA GLY A 4 23.14 4.30 -10.44
C GLY A 4 23.63 5.70 -10.08
N SER A 5 23.65 6.65 -11.02
CA SER A 5 23.94 8.07 -10.72
C SER A 5 22.80 8.71 -9.90
N GLY A 6 23.08 9.83 -9.22
CA GLY A 6 22.05 10.56 -8.48
C GLY A 6 20.88 11.02 -9.36
N ALA A 7 21.15 11.45 -10.58
CA ALA A 7 20.12 11.86 -11.54
C ALA A 7 19.25 10.67 -12.01
N TRP A 8 19.87 9.51 -12.27
CA TRP A 8 19.16 8.28 -12.59
C TRP A 8 18.26 7.83 -11.43
N LEU A 9 18.78 7.87 -10.19
CA LEU A 9 18.02 7.51 -8.99
C LEU A 9 16.83 8.46 -8.79
N LEU A 10 17.03 9.76 -8.92
CA LEU A 10 15.95 10.75 -8.80
C LEU A 10 14.87 10.49 -9.83
N ALA A 11 15.26 10.24 -11.09
CA ALA A 11 14.31 10.03 -12.17
C ALA A 11 13.50 8.73 -12.01
N ILE A 12 14.11 7.63 -11.57
CA ILE A 12 13.37 6.38 -11.28
C ILE A 12 12.45 6.53 -10.04
N CYS A 13 12.84 7.32 -9.04
CA CYS A 13 11.97 7.67 -7.92
C CYS A 13 10.77 8.53 -8.36
N LEU A 14 10.97 9.53 -9.20
CA LEU A 14 9.89 10.35 -9.75
C LEU A 14 8.96 9.55 -10.66
N SER A 15 9.52 8.65 -11.48
CA SER A 15 8.74 7.68 -12.26
C SER A 15 7.82 6.85 -11.35
N ARG A 16 8.33 6.39 -10.21
CA ARG A 16 7.56 5.64 -9.23
C ARG A 16 6.45 6.47 -8.59
N VAL A 17 6.72 7.73 -8.21
CA VAL A 17 5.68 8.65 -7.72
C VAL A 17 4.54 8.72 -8.74
N GLY A 18 4.87 8.98 -10.01
CA GLY A 18 3.88 9.04 -11.09
C GLY A 18 3.10 7.73 -11.24
N ALA A 19 3.80 6.59 -11.33
CA ALA A 19 3.18 5.28 -11.53
C ALA A 19 2.16 4.93 -10.42
N TYR A 20 2.42 5.32 -9.16
CA TYR A 20 1.54 5.00 -8.03
C TYR A 20 0.43 6.00 -7.78
N MET A 21 0.36 7.12 -8.48
CA MET A 21 -0.78 8.04 -8.39
C MET A 21 -2.10 7.35 -8.71
N ILE A 22 -2.13 6.43 -9.68
CA ILE A 22 -3.37 5.74 -10.07
C ILE A 22 -3.82 4.68 -9.07
N TYR A 23 -2.93 4.21 -8.19
CA TYR A 23 -3.19 3.11 -7.24
C TYR A 23 -4.37 3.40 -6.29
N ILE A 24 -4.52 4.64 -5.83
CA ILE A 24 -5.56 5.05 -4.88
C ILE A 24 -6.66 5.91 -5.52
N ALA A 25 -6.60 6.13 -6.84
CA ALA A 25 -7.51 7.03 -7.54
C ALA A 25 -8.99 6.66 -7.35
N TYR A 26 -9.29 5.36 -7.38
CA TYR A 26 -10.63 4.84 -7.16
C TYR A 26 -11.13 5.15 -5.74
N ALA A 27 -10.34 4.79 -4.71
CA ALA A 27 -10.69 5.04 -3.31
C ALA A 27 -10.84 6.55 -3.00
N ALA A 28 -10.01 7.39 -3.63
CA ALA A 28 -10.07 8.84 -3.47
C ALA A 28 -11.38 9.45 -3.98
N ALA A 29 -11.98 8.87 -5.03
CA ALA A 29 -13.24 9.35 -5.63
C ALA A 29 -14.46 8.52 -5.18
N LEU A 30 -14.29 7.55 -4.28
CA LEU A 30 -15.29 6.54 -3.95
C LEU A 30 -16.70 7.09 -3.64
N PRO A 31 -16.89 8.14 -2.82
CA PRO A 31 -18.22 8.64 -2.50
C PRO A 31 -19.01 9.13 -3.72
N VAL A 32 -18.34 9.81 -4.65
CA VAL A 32 -18.97 10.29 -5.89
C VAL A 32 -19.19 9.17 -6.89
N LEU A 33 -18.32 8.14 -6.89
CA LEU A 33 -18.47 6.95 -7.74
C LEU A 33 -19.64 6.09 -7.28
N GLN A 34 -19.83 5.88 -5.97
CA GLN A 34 -20.97 5.13 -5.45
C GLN A 34 -22.28 5.72 -5.94
N ARG A 35 -22.41 7.05 -5.90
CA ARG A 35 -23.57 7.76 -6.42
C ARG A 35 -23.68 7.68 -7.96
N ALA A 36 -22.57 7.95 -8.67
CA ALA A 36 -22.57 8.02 -10.14
C ALA A 36 -22.77 6.65 -10.81
N TRP A 37 -22.25 5.58 -10.21
CA TRP A 37 -22.31 4.22 -10.72
C TRP A 37 -23.39 3.37 -10.02
N HIS A 38 -24.21 3.97 -9.17
CA HIS A 38 -25.28 3.31 -8.41
C HIS A 38 -24.81 2.06 -7.66
N MET A 39 -23.67 2.17 -6.99
CA MET A 39 -23.05 1.04 -6.29
C MET A 39 -23.43 0.98 -4.83
N SER A 40 -23.71 -0.20 -4.31
CA SER A 40 -23.69 -0.48 -2.87
C SER A 40 -22.26 -0.35 -2.32
N ALA A 41 -22.10 -0.27 -1.02
CA ALA A 41 -20.77 -0.26 -0.41
C ALA A 41 -20.04 -1.59 -0.64
N THR A 42 -20.75 -2.71 -0.64
CA THR A 42 -20.18 -4.03 -0.98
C THR A 42 -19.64 -4.05 -2.41
N ALA A 43 -20.40 -3.57 -3.39
CA ALA A 43 -19.94 -3.50 -4.78
C ALA A 43 -18.71 -2.59 -4.91
N ALA A 44 -18.74 -1.45 -4.23
CA ALA A 44 -17.63 -0.51 -4.20
C ALA A 44 -16.36 -1.12 -3.57
N GLY A 45 -16.49 -1.81 -2.45
CA GLY A 45 -15.39 -2.57 -1.83
C GLY A 45 -14.86 -3.68 -2.73
N GLY A 46 -15.76 -4.33 -3.51
CA GLY A 46 -15.42 -5.38 -4.47
C GLY A 46 -14.44 -4.94 -5.55
N ILE A 47 -14.62 -3.74 -6.12
CA ILE A 47 -13.64 -3.17 -7.09
C ILE A 47 -12.26 -3.02 -6.45
N GLY A 48 -12.19 -2.46 -5.23
CA GLY A 48 -10.94 -2.35 -4.49
C GLY A 48 -10.29 -3.71 -4.20
N SER A 49 -11.11 -4.69 -3.82
CA SER A 49 -10.66 -6.07 -3.55
C SER A 49 -10.11 -6.76 -4.80
N CYS A 50 -10.79 -6.66 -5.94
CA CYS A 50 -10.29 -7.19 -7.21
C CYS A 50 -8.98 -6.54 -7.63
N PHE A 51 -8.83 -5.22 -7.44
CA PHE A 51 -7.57 -4.53 -7.68
C PHE A 51 -6.44 -5.10 -6.81
N GLN A 52 -6.64 -5.22 -5.50
CA GLN A 52 -5.61 -5.71 -4.60
C GLN A 52 -5.21 -7.16 -4.88
N LEU A 53 -6.19 -8.02 -5.19
CA LEU A 53 -5.93 -9.42 -5.54
C LEU A 53 -5.15 -9.52 -6.85
N ALA A 54 -5.57 -8.79 -7.89
CA ALA A 54 -4.87 -8.74 -9.17
C ALA A 54 -3.43 -8.21 -9.03
N TYR A 55 -3.26 -7.17 -8.21
CA TYR A 55 -1.94 -6.63 -7.89
C TYR A 55 -1.04 -7.67 -7.20
N ALA A 56 -1.58 -8.40 -6.20
CA ALA A 56 -0.85 -9.46 -5.51
C ALA A 56 -0.39 -10.58 -6.45
N ILE A 57 -1.29 -11.05 -7.31
CA ILE A 57 -1.00 -12.08 -8.32
C ILE A 57 0.08 -11.60 -9.29
N SER A 58 -0.06 -10.35 -9.76
CA SER A 58 0.90 -9.75 -10.69
C SER A 58 2.27 -9.55 -10.07
N LEU A 59 2.36 -9.12 -8.82
CA LEU A 59 3.63 -9.00 -8.09
C LEU A 59 4.44 -10.29 -8.13
N MET A 60 3.77 -11.43 -7.88
CA MET A 60 4.43 -12.74 -7.90
C MET A 60 4.82 -13.15 -9.31
N GLY A 61 3.87 -13.12 -10.25
CA GLY A 61 4.11 -13.53 -11.64
C GLY A 61 5.20 -12.68 -12.32
N CYS A 62 5.14 -11.37 -12.16
CA CYS A 62 6.15 -10.47 -12.72
C CYS A 62 7.53 -10.64 -12.07
N SER A 63 7.59 -10.95 -10.77
CA SER A 63 8.87 -11.26 -10.11
C SER A 63 9.50 -12.53 -10.68
N GLU A 64 8.71 -13.60 -10.90
CA GLU A 64 9.19 -14.83 -11.52
C GLU A 64 9.62 -14.64 -12.98
N ILE A 65 8.86 -13.86 -13.74
CA ILE A 65 9.22 -13.50 -15.12
C ILE A 65 10.51 -12.67 -15.12
N ALA A 66 10.69 -11.74 -14.17
CA ALA A 66 11.91 -10.93 -14.08
C ALA A 66 13.17 -11.77 -13.83
N ASP A 67 13.06 -12.85 -13.05
CA ASP A 67 14.18 -13.79 -12.85
C ASP A 67 14.64 -14.45 -14.17
N ARG A 68 13.71 -14.62 -15.14
CA ARG A 68 13.98 -15.31 -16.42
C ARG A 68 14.39 -14.36 -17.54
N VAL A 69 13.77 -13.16 -17.61
CA VAL A 69 13.97 -12.22 -18.75
C VAL A 69 14.68 -10.93 -18.35
N GLY A 70 14.92 -10.76 -17.05
CA GLY A 70 15.58 -9.60 -16.44
C GLY A 70 14.60 -8.53 -15.92
N ALA A 71 14.99 -7.89 -14.84
CA ALA A 71 14.15 -6.90 -14.13
C ALA A 71 13.87 -5.65 -14.99
N GLN A 72 14.83 -5.20 -15.79
CA GLN A 72 14.70 -4.02 -16.65
C GLN A 72 13.54 -4.16 -17.65
N ARG A 73 13.46 -5.30 -18.35
CA ARG A 73 12.41 -5.53 -19.36
C ARG A 73 11.03 -5.57 -18.73
N VAL A 74 10.87 -6.31 -17.62
CA VAL A 74 9.58 -6.42 -16.93
C VAL A 74 9.14 -5.07 -16.37
N PHE A 75 10.07 -4.29 -15.83
CA PHE A 75 9.81 -2.94 -15.33
C PHE A 75 9.29 -2.02 -16.44
N LEU A 76 9.94 -1.99 -17.60
CA LEU A 76 9.55 -1.15 -18.74
C LEU A 76 8.20 -1.57 -19.32
N ILE A 77 7.95 -2.87 -19.49
CA ILE A 77 6.66 -3.38 -19.95
C ILE A 77 5.56 -3.03 -18.93
N GLY A 78 5.81 -3.26 -17.64
CA GLY A 78 4.86 -2.94 -16.56
C GLY A 78 4.53 -1.45 -16.49
N THR A 79 5.52 -0.57 -16.60
CA THR A 79 5.29 0.89 -16.58
C THR A 79 4.53 1.37 -17.82
N LEU A 80 4.85 0.86 -19.01
CA LEU A 80 4.12 1.19 -20.23
C LEU A 80 2.68 0.67 -20.19
N ALA A 81 2.48 -0.58 -19.79
CA ALA A 81 1.17 -1.17 -19.65
C ALA A 81 0.32 -0.40 -18.61
N SER A 82 0.93 0.00 -17.48
CA SER A 82 0.26 0.82 -16.46
C SER A 82 -0.16 2.18 -17.00
N ALA A 83 0.66 2.84 -17.80
CA ALA A 83 0.34 4.11 -18.44
C ALA A 83 -0.86 3.98 -19.40
N ILE A 84 -0.85 2.93 -20.25
CA ILE A 84 -1.95 2.63 -21.17
C ILE A 84 -3.22 2.32 -20.41
N MET A 85 -3.16 1.44 -19.40
CA MET A 85 -4.34 1.05 -18.62
C MET A 85 -4.89 2.20 -17.79
N ALA A 86 -4.04 3.10 -17.29
CA ALA A 86 -4.46 4.32 -16.59
C ALA A 86 -5.21 5.29 -17.53
N ALA A 87 -4.73 5.45 -18.75
CA ALA A 87 -5.42 6.24 -19.77
C ALA A 87 -6.77 5.63 -20.15
N LEU A 88 -6.84 4.31 -20.35
CA LEU A 88 -8.08 3.59 -20.62
C LEU A 88 -9.07 3.67 -19.45
N PHE A 89 -8.59 3.51 -18.21
CA PHE A 89 -9.41 3.67 -17.01
C PHE A 89 -10.00 5.08 -16.92
N ALA A 90 -9.19 6.12 -17.10
CA ALA A 90 -9.68 7.50 -17.09
C ALA A 90 -10.68 7.81 -18.20
N ALA A 91 -10.48 7.24 -19.40
CA ALA A 91 -11.33 7.48 -20.55
C ALA A 91 -12.62 6.68 -20.53
N PHE A 92 -12.63 5.44 -20.05
CA PHE A 92 -13.71 4.48 -20.25
C PHE A 92 -14.35 3.92 -18.96
N ALA A 93 -13.85 4.19 -17.76
CA ALA A 93 -14.51 3.81 -16.52
C ALA A 93 -15.72 4.73 -16.26
N ARG A 94 -16.91 4.26 -16.61
CA ARG A 94 -18.17 5.04 -16.55
C ARG A 94 -19.26 4.38 -15.71
N ASP A 95 -19.10 3.12 -15.38
CA ASP A 95 -20.01 2.30 -14.58
C ASP A 95 -19.25 1.24 -13.78
N TYR A 96 -19.97 0.46 -12.97
CA TYR A 96 -19.42 -0.60 -12.13
C TYR A 96 -18.54 -1.58 -12.92
N TRP A 97 -19.04 -2.11 -14.05
CA TRP A 97 -18.37 -3.15 -14.79
C TRP A 97 -17.10 -2.66 -15.50
N SER A 98 -17.21 -1.50 -16.16
CA SER A 98 -16.04 -0.88 -16.80
C SER A 98 -14.98 -0.48 -15.75
N GLY A 99 -15.42 0.04 -14.60
CA GLY A 99 -14.53 0.34 -13.47
C GLY A 99 -13.85 -0.91 -12.93
N LEU A 100 -14.61 -1.99 -12.66
CA LEU A 100 -14.09 -3.26 -12.17
C LEU A 100 -13.03 -3.84 -13.10
N VAL A 101 -13.36 -3.99 -14.39
CA VAL A 101 -12.47 -4.62 -15.37
C VAL A 101 -11.22 -3.79 -15.60
N LEU A 102 -11.37 -2.49 -15.88
CA LEU A 102 -10.24 -1.62 -16.21
C LEU A 102 -9.31 -1.41 -15.00
N TYR A 103 -9.87 -1.28 -13.79
CA TYR A 103 -9.05 -1.12 -12.58
C TYR A 103 -8.31 -2.41 -12.20
N THR A 104 -8.93 -3.57 -12.43
CA THR A 104 -8.29 -4.88 -12.24
C THR A 104 -7.15 -5.10 -13.24
N LEU A 105 -7.34 -4.77 -14.52
CA LEU A 105 -6.30 -4.86 -15.55
C LEU A 105 -5.14 -3.89 -15.27
N LEU A 106 -5.46 -2.69 -14.79
CA LEU A 106 -4.46 -1.73 -14.34
C LEU A 106 -3.61 -2.28 -13.20
N ALA A 107 -4.21 -2.96 -12.23
CA ALA A 107 -3.49 -3.60 -11.13
C ALA A 107 -2.52 -4.68 -11.62
N LEU A 108 -2.94 -5.51 -12.59
CA LEU A 108 -2.06 -6.49 -13.24
C LEU A 108 -0.86 -5.83 -13.91
N ALA A 109 -1.06 -4.71 -14.60
CA ALA A 109 0.03 -3.97 -15.23
C ALA A 109 0.99 -3.36 -14.19
N LEU A 110 0.44 -2.77 -13.12
CA LEU A 110 1.20 -2.06 -12.09
C LEU A 110 2.07 -3.01 -11.24
N GLY A 111 1.65 -4.25 -11.02
CA GLY A 111 2.41 -5.24 -10.24
C GLY A 111 3.80 -5.51 -10.79
N GLY A 112 4.00 -5.36 -12.12
CA GLY A 112 5.30 -5.49 -12.77
C GLY A 112 6.32 -4.40 -12.39
N THR A 113 5.93 -3.35 -11.68
CA THR A 113 6.78 -2.18 -11.40
C THR A 113 7.43 -2.18 -10.02
N TYR A 114 6.88 -2.90 -9.03
CA TYR A 114 7.37 -2.85 -7.65
C TYR A 114 8.67 -3.62 -7.47
N THR A 115 8.61 -4.93 -7.55
CA THR A 115 9.77 -5.81 -7.28
C THR A 115 10.89 -5.56 -8.28
N THR A 116 10.56 -5.37 -9.54
CA THR A 116 11.52 -5.08 -10.60
C THR A 116 12.22 -3.74 -10.42
N GLY A 117 11.50 -2.71 -9.98
CA GLY A 117 12.10 -1.43 -9.63
C GLY A 117 13.05 -1.52 -8.43
N VAL A 118 12.69 -2.32 -7.41
CA VAL A 118 13.58 -2.63 -6.27
C VAL A 118 14.85 -3.34 -6.76
N LEU A 119 14.73 -4.32 -7.66
CA LEU A 119 15.88 -5.01 -8.24
C LEU A 119 16.77 -4.06 -9.05
N LEU A 120 16.20 -3.21 -9.89
CA LEU A 120 16.96 -2.21 -10.65
C LEU A 120 17.79 -1.29 -9.75
N VAL A 121 17.22 -0.81 -8.65
CA VAL A 121 17.97 -0.01 -7.67
C VAL A 121 19.06 -0.84 -6.99
N ALA A 122 18.77 -2.10 -6.62
CA ALA A 122 19.72 -2.98 -5.99
C ALA A 122 20.92 -3.33 -6.89
N GLU A 123 20.68 -3.51 -8.19
CA GLU A 123 21.69 -3.90 -9.17
C GLU A 123 22.59 -2.74 -9.61
N ASN A 124 22.04 -1.52 -9.68
CA ASN A 124 22.74 -0.38 -10.27
C ASN A 124 23.31 0.61 -9.23
N VAL A 125 22.88 0.55 -7.96
CA VAL A 125 23.38 1.45 -6.92
C VAL A 125 24.44 0.75 -6.07
N PRO A 126 25.62 1.40 -5.83
CA PRO A 126 26.67 0.85 -4.97
C PRO A 126 26.17 0.47 -3.58
N VAL A 127 26.70 -0.63 -3.02
CA VAL A 127 26.27 -1.19 -1.73
C VAL A 127 26.22 -0.14 -0.62
N ALA A 128 27.24 0.72 -0.54
CA ALA A 128 27.34 1.78 0.49
C ALA A 128 26.20 2.82 0.44
N ARG A 129 25.52 2.98 -0.70
CA ARG A 129 24.42 3.95 -0.88
C ARG A 129 23.05 3.27 -1.08
N ARG A 130 23.04 1.93 -1.22
CA ARG A 130 21.85 1.15 -1.60
C ARG A 130 20.70 1.31 -0.62
N GLY A 131 20.98 1.30 0.68
CA GLY A 131 19.92 1.48 1.71
C GLY A 131 19.18 2.82 1.57
N ARG A 132 19.93 3.92 1.40
CA ARG A 132 19.35 5.25 1.18
C ARG A 132 18.56 5.32 -0.14
N ALA A 133 19.11 4.77 -1.21
CA ALA A 133 18.44 4.75 -2.52
C ALA A 133 17.13 3.95 -2.47
N MET A 134 17.14 2.82 -1.77
CA MET A 134 15.95 2.00 -1.54
C MET A 134 14.88 2.76 -0.75
N GLY A 135 15.29 3.47 0.31
CA GLY A 135 14.40 4.30 1.11
C GLY A 135 13.69 5.38 0.26
N PHE A 136 14.45 6.10 -0.58
CA PHE A 136 13.86 7.10 -1.50
C PHE A 136 12.93 6.45 -2.53
N PHE A 137 13.33 5.33 -3.12
CA PHE A 137 12.51 4.63 -4.08
C PHE A 137 11.19 4.14 -3.45
N LEU A 138 11.23 3.58 -2.24
CA LEU A 138 10.03 3.12 -1.54
C LEU A 138 9.14 4.29 -1.07
N ALA A 139 9.72 5.40 -0.62
CA ALA A 139 8.97 6.59 -0.26
C ALA A 139 8.18 7.19 -1.45
N GLY A 140 8.66 6.98 -2.69
CA GLY A 140 7.96 7.37 -3.90
C GLY A 140 6.55 6.77 -4.02
N HIS A 141 6.30 5.59 -3.45
CA HIS A 141 4.95 5.00 -3.37
C HIS A 141 4.00 5.90 -2.54
N SER A 142 4.33 6.15 -1.28
CA SER A 142 3.48 6.94 -0.39
C SER A 142 3.29 8.37 -0.89
N LEU A 143 4.32 8.94 -1.51
CA LEU A 143 4.24 10.26 -2.11
C LEU A 143 3.29 10.28 -3.31
N GLY A 144 3.32 9.24 -4.16
CA GLY A 144 2.37 9.06 -5.27
C GLY A 144 0.92 8.99 -4.80
N LEU A 145 0.66 8.23 -3.72
CA LEU A 145 -0.67 8.16 -3.11
C LEU A 145 -1.13 9.52 -2.57
N ALA A 146 -0.25 10.23 -1.85
CA ALA A 146 -0.57 11.55 -1.31
C ALA A 146 -0.90 12.56 -2.42
N PHE A 147 -0.11 12.59 -3.50
CA PHE A 147 -0.40 13.44 -4.66
C PHE A 147 -1.72 13.08 -5.35
N ALA A 148 -2.00 11.80 -5.53
CA ALA A 148 -3.25 11.35 -6.13
C ALA A 148 -4.47 11.81 -5.32
N LEU A 149 -4.42 11.62 -4.00
CA LEU A 149 -5.48 12.05 -3.09
C LEU A 149 -5.67 13.57 -3.11
N ALA A 150 -4.58 14.34 -3.06
CA ALA A 150 -4.65 15.80 -3.12
C ALA A 150 -5.21 16.31 -4.47
N LEU A 151 -4.75 15.74 -5.59
CA LEU A 151 -5.28 16.08 -6.93
C LEU A 151 -6.75 15.69 -7.08
N THR A 152 -7.15 14.50 -6.61
CA THR A 152 -8.54 14.07 -6.62
C THR A 152 -9.39 15.01 -5.76
N GLY A 153 -8.89 15.41 -4.59
CA GLY A 153 -9.58 16.35 -3.71
C GLY A 153 -9.91 17.68 -4.39
N VAL A 154 -8.98 18.21 -5.18
CA VAL A 154 -9.19 19.44 -5.96
C VAL A 154 -10.08 19.21 -7.19
N ALA A 155 -9.92 18.09 -7.87
CA ALA A 155 -10.58 17.81 -9.13
C ALA A 155 -12.06 17.43 -8.96
N VAL A 156 -12.38 16.61 -7.94
CA VAL A 156 -13.76 16.14 -7.71
C VAL A 156 -14.73 17.32 -7.49
N SER A 157 -14.32 18.32 -6.73
CA SER A 157 -15.14 19.49 -6.45
C SER A 157 -15.34 20.43 -7.65
N ARG A 158 -14.50 20.31 -8.72
CA ARG A 158 -14.55 21.18 -9.92
C ARG A 158 -15.13 20.51 -11.16
N GLY A 159 -14.89 19.24 -11.36
CA GLY A 159 -15.30 18.52 -12.58
C GLY A 159 -15.64 17.05 -12.33
N GLY A 160 -15.92 16.70 -11.07
CA GLY A 160 -16.31 15.34 -10.71
C GLY A 160 -15.17 14.30 -10.87
N TYR A 161 -15.54 13.02 -10.78
CA TYR A 161 -14.59 11.92 -10.91
C TYR A 161 -13.92 11.83 -12.30
N PRO A 162 -14.54 12.22 -13.44
CA PRO A 162 -13.87 12.15 -14.73
C PRO A 162 -12.63 13.06 -14.80
N LEU A 163 -12.72 14.27 -14.26
CA LEU A 163 -11.57 15.18 -14.18
C LEU A 163 -10.51 14.63 -13.23
N ALA A 164 -10.93 14.07 -12.09
CA ALA A 164 -10.01 13.46 -11.13
C ALA A 164 -9.22 12.29 -11.76
N PHE A 165 -9.90 11.39 -12.45
CA PHE A 165 -9.27 10.26 -13.14
C PHE A 165 -8.31 10.72 -14.25
N ALA A 166 -8.70 11.73 -15.03
CA ALA A 166 -7.83 12.28 -16.09
C ALA A 166 -6.54 12.88 -15.50
N LEU A 167 -6.66 13.68 -14.44
CA LEU A 167 -5.50 14.28 -13.78
C LEU A 167 -4.59 13.24 -13.12
N VAL A 168 -5.16 12.26 -12.42
CA VAL A 168 -4.38 11.23 -11.74
C VAL A 168 -3.73 10.26 -12.73
N ALA A 169 -4.39 9.95 -13.86
CA ALA A 169 -3.83 9.12 -14.93
C ALA A 169 -2.63 9.76 -15.63
N SER A 170 -2.50 11.09 -15.58
CA SER A 170 -1.29 11.76 -16.07
C SER A 170 -0.02 11.30 -15.36
N GLY A 171 -0.14 10.88 -14.09
CA GLY A 171 0.98 10.38 -13.30
C GLY A 171 1.66 9.15 -13.91
N PRO A 172 0.95 8.02 -14.13
CA PRO A 172 1.51 6.85 -14.82
C PRO A 172 1.99 7.15 -16.24
N ILE A 173 1.36 8.07 -16.98
CA ILE A 173 1.77 8.44 -18.33
C ILE A 173 3.13 9.15 -18.28
N VAL A 174 3.25 10.21 -17.50
CA VAL A 174 4.51 10.95 -17.34
C VAL A 174 5.58 10.09 -16.67
N GLY A 175 5.19 9.35 -15.60
CA GLY A 175 6.07 8.43 -14.91
C GLY A 175 6.58 7.30 -15.79
N GLY A 176 5.72 6.76 -16.66
CA GLY A 176 6.08 5.74 -17.67
C GLY A 176 7.02 6.27 -18.72
N ALA A 177 6.77 7.46 -19.26
CA ALA A 177 7.68 8.12 -20.20
C ALA A 177 9.05 8.37 -19.58
N LEU A 178 9.09 8.84 -18.34
CA LEU A 178 10.32 9.06 -17.60
C LEU A 178 11.06 7.75 -17.31
N ALA A 179 10.33 6.69 -16.92
CA ALA A 179 10.88 5.35 -16.74
C ALA A 179 11.53 4.83 -18.03
N TRP A 180 10.83 4.93 -19.14
CA TRP A 180 11.34 4.53 -20.44
C TRP A 180 12.62 5.26 -20.77
N TRP A 181 12.63 6.60 -20.67
CA TRP A 181 13.81 7.41 -20.99
C TRP A 181 15.04 7.08 -20.14
N VAL A 182 14.83 6.75 -18.84
CA VAL A 182 15.91 6.54 -17.88
C VAL A 182 16.39 5.10 -17.83
N VAL A 183 15.48 4.13 -17.99
CA VAL A 183 15.75 2.71 -17.72
C VAL A 183 16.04 1.91 -19.00
N ARG A 184 15.62 2.38 -20.19
CA ARG A 184 15.81 1.63 -21.46
C ARG A 184 17.26 1.22 -21.73
N ASP A 185 18.23 2.08 -21.35
CA ASP A 185 19.65 1.85 -21.56
C ASP A 185 20.35 1.26 -20.30
N THR A 186 19.59 0.95 -19.25
CA THR A 186 20.11 0.30 -18.04
C THR A 186 20.40 -1.18 -18.33
N PRO A 187 21.50 -1.75 -17.85
CA PRO A 187 21.80 -3.17 -18.05
C PRO A 187 20.66 -4.07 -17.57
N ASN A 188 20.28 -5.05 -18.40
CA ASN A 188 19.29 -6.04 -18.05
C ASN A 188 19.97 -7.28 -17.48
N VAL A 189 19.98 -7.41 -16.15
CA VAL A 189 20.60 -8.53 -15.46
C VAL A 189 19.59 -9.67 -15.34
N VAL A 190 19.97 -10.86 -15.77
CA VAL A 190 19.19 -12.10 -15.58
C VAL A 190 19.90 -12.90 -14.50
N THR A 191 19.23 -13.09 -13.36
CA THR A 191 19.80 -13.80 -12.22
C THR A 191 19.31 -15.25 -12.25
N SER A 192 20.20 -16.19 -12.57
CA SER A 192 19.85 -17.61 -12.47
C SER A 192 19.68 -17.97 -10.98
N ARG A 193 18.47 -18.38 -10.59
CA ARG A 193 18.29 -18.99 -9.26
C ARG A 193 19.04 -20.33 -9.23
N ALA A 194 20.02 -20.46 -8.35
CA ALA A 194 20.59 -21.75 -8.00
C ALA A 194 19.43 -22.61 -7.43
N GLY A 195 19.02 -23.62 -8.20
CA GLY A 195 17.99 -24.55 -7.77
C GLY A 195 18.55 -25.45 -6.67
N GLY A 196 17.73 -25.82 -5.70
CA GLY A 196 18.07 -26.99 -4.95
C GLY A 196 17.63 -27.14 -3.50
N GLU A 197 17.09 -26.15 -2.81
CA GLU A 197 16.62 -26.39 -1.45
C GLU A 197 15.09 -26.28 -1.33
N ARG A 198 14.50 -27.18 -0.52
CA ARG A 198 13.05 -27.24 -0.34
C ARG A 198 12.56 -26.06 0.52
N PHE A 199 12.09 -25.01 -0.13
CA PHE A 199 11.46 -23.83 0.41
C PHE A 199 10.46 -24.10 1.56
N ALA A 200 9.58 -25.08 1.37
CA ALA A 200 8.50 -25.36 2.31
C ALA A 200 9.02 -25.71 3.73
N GLY A 201 10.16 -26.41 3.84
CA GLY A 201 10.71 -26.81 5.13
C GLY A 201 11.35 -25.69 5.91
N ALA A 202 12.10 -24.81 5.24
CA ALA A 202 12.90 -23.78 5.88
C ALA A 202 12.09 -22.55 6.33
N VAL A 203 11.01 -22.22 5.65
CA VAL A 203 10.16 -21.06 5.98
C VAL A 203 8.91 -21.48 6.75
N LEU A 204 8.15 -22.47 6.26
CA LEU A 204 6.88 -22.87 6.88
C LEU A 204 7.06 -23.56 8.26
N ARG A 205 8.20 -24.17 8.51
CA ARG A 205 8.54 -24.75 9.83
C ARG A 205 9.25 -23.77 10.77
N ASN A 206 9.65 -22.61 10.27
CA ASN A 206 10.27 -21.57 11.07
C ASN A 206 9.19 -20.78 11.79
N ARG A 207 8.98 -21.08 13.09
CA ARG A 207 7.94 -20.45 13.91
C ARG A 207 8.07 -18.93 13.99
N PRO A 208 9.24 -18.30 14.25
CA PRO A 208 9.38 -16.85 14.17
C PRO A 208 9.00 -16.26 12.81
N ALA A 209 9.41 -16.88 11.71
CA ALA A 209 9.06 -16.41 10.37
C ALA A 209 7.55 -16.46 10.12
N MET A 210 6.88 -17.54 10.53
CA MET A 210 5.43 -17.66 10.39
C MET A 210 4.66 -16.66 11.26
N LEU A 211 5.15 -16.32 12.46
CA LEU A 211 4.57 -15.29 13.31
C LEU A 211 4.75 -13.89 12.70
N VAL A 212 5.90 -13.60 12.11
CA VAL A 212 6.13 -12.34 11.37
C VAL A 212 5.19 -12.27 10.15
N ILE A 213 5.02 -13.37 9.40
CA ILE A 213 4.11 -13.45 8.26
C ILE A 213 2.65 -13.25 8.72
N ALA A 214 2.23 -13.90 9.79
CA ALA A 214 0.89 -13.75 10.35
C ALA A 214 0.63 -12.30 10.79
N GLY A 215 1.55 -11.70 11.55
CA GLY A 215 1.46 -10.30 11.96
C GLY A 215 1.31 -9.37 10.76
N TYR A 216 2.15 -9.54 9.72
CA TYR A 216 2.08 -8.74 8.50
C TYR A 216 0.77 -8.98 7.72
N THR A 217 0.25 -10.19 7.72
CA THR A 217 -1.00 -10.54 7.03
C THR A 217 -2.17 -9.74 7.59
N PHE A 218 -2.33 -9.74 8.91
CA PHE A 218 -3.42 -9.04 9.57
C PHE A 218 -3.20 -7.52 9.65
N HIS A 219 -1.94 -7.06 9.76
CA HIS A 219 -1.58 -5.68 9.54
C HIS A 219 -1.98 -5.20 8.12
N SER A 220 -1.72 -6.00 7.09
CA SER A 220 -2.08 -5.65 5.71
C SER A 220 -3.59 -5.62 5.49
N TRP A 221 -4.35 -6.49 6.16
CA TRP A 221 -5.81 -6.42 6.19
C TRP A 221 -6.29 -5.05 6.71
N GLU A 222 -5.79 -4.65 7.87
CA GLU A 222 -6.11 -3.35 8.46
C GLU A 222 -5.71 -2.19 7.55
N LEU A 223 -4.46 -2.20 7.06
CA LEU A 223 -3.89 -1.14 6.25
C LEU A 223 -4.63 -0.94 4.92
N LEU A 224 -4.90 -2.03 4.17
CA LEU A 224 -5.54 -1.94 2.85
C LEU A 224 -7.03 -1.60 2.96
N GLY A 225 -7.70 -2.09 4.02
CA GLY A 225 -9.06 -1.66 4.34
C GLY A 225 -9.13 -0.17 4.70
N MET A 226 -8.20 0.30 5.54
CA MET A 226 -8.06 1.71 5.90
C MET A 226 -7.83 2.57 4.64
N TRP A 227 -6.90 2.20 3.77
CA TRP A 227 -6.62 2.97 2.54
C TRP A 227 -7.83 3.06 1.61
N ALA A 228 -8.60 1.97 1.51
CA ALA A 228 -9.78 1.94 0.64
C ALA A 228 -10.90 2.85 1.13
N TRP A 229 -11.10 2.97 2.45
CA TRP A 229 -12.30 3.57 3.00
C TRP A 229 -12.08 4.89 3.76
N THR A 230 -10.86 5.22 4.18
CA THR A 230 -10.59 6.49 4.90
C THR A 230 -10.99 7.73 4.11
N PRO A 231 -10.74 7.85 2.79
CA PRO A 231 -11.21 9.03 2.04
C PRO A 231 -12.74 9.16 2.06
N ALA A 232 -13.46 8.04 1.95
CA ALA A 232 -14.92 8.00 1.99
C ALA A 232 -15.48 8.31 3.38
N PHE A 233 -14.85 7.81 4.44
CA PHE A 233 -15.23 8.14 5.81
C PHE A 233 -15.03 9.63 6.13
N LEU A 234 -13.88 10.19 5.77
CA LEU A 234 -13.64 11.63 5.95
C LEU A 234 -14.63 12.48 5.14
N ALA A 235 -14.97 12.05 3.91
CA ALA A 235 -16.02 12.69 3.13
C ALA A 235 -17.37 12.64 3.85
N ALA A 236 -17.75 11.49 4.43
CA ALA A 236 -18.98 11.35 5.21
C ALA A 236 -19.00 12.30 6.42
N CYS A 237 -17.86 12.50 7.09
CA CYS A 237 -17.74 13.45 8.20
C CYS A 237 -18.01 14.92 7.72
N PHE A 238 -17.48 15.31 6.56
CA PHE A 238 -17.76 16.64 5.99
C PHE A 238 -19.21 16.79 5.55
N VAL A 239 -19.80 15.74 4.98
CA VAL A 239 -21.24 15.74 4.61
C VAL A 239 -22.11 15.84 5.84
N ALA A 240 -21.79 15.15 6.92
CA ALA A 240 -22.51 15.24 8.19
C ALA A 240 -22.49 16.66 8.81
N THR A 241 -21.48 17.47 8.47
CA THR A 241 -21.43 18.89 8.87
C THR A 241 -22.08 19.85 7.86
N GLY A 242 -22.84 19.35 6.89
CA GLY A 242 -23.61 20.13 5.93
C GLY A 242 -22.90 20.44 4.59
N SER A 243 -21.74 19.83 4.32
CA SER A 243 -21.10 19.96 3.02
C SER A 243 -21.88 19.20 1.93
N ALA A 244 -21.99 19.76 0.71
CA ALA A 244 -22.46 19.00 -0.44
C ALA A 244 -21.52 17.81 -0.72
N LEU A 245 -22.05 16.71 -1.29
CA LEU A 245 -21.31 15.47 -1.49
C LEU A 245 -19.98 15.65 -2.24
N ASP A 246 -20.00 16.38 -3.34
CA ASP A 246 -18.79 16.59 -4.17
C ASP A 246 -17.71 17.37 -3.42
N ARG A 247 -18.13 18.39 -2.64
CA ARG A 247 -17.22 19.14 -1.77
C ARG A 247 -16.71 18.29 -0.62
N GLY A 248 -17.59 17.52 0.03
CA GLY A 248 -17.23 16.59 1.10
C GLY A 248 -16.24 15.52 0.61
N ALA A 249 -16.49 14.94 -0.57
CA ALA A 249 -15.59 13.98 -1.20
C ALA A 249 -14.21 14.58 -1.51
N GLY A 250 -14.20 15.82 -2.06
CA GLY A 250 -12.96 16.54 -2.32
C GLY A 250 -12.16 16.80 -1.05
N LEU A 251 -12.81 17.31 0.01
CA LEU A 251 -12.15 17.56 1.31
C LEU A 251 -11.70 16.26 1.98
N GLY A 252 -12.49 15.19 1.91
CA GLY A 252 -12.14 13.88 2.45
C GLY A 252 -10.89 13.31 1.79
N ALA A 253 -10.80 13.35 0.46
CA ALA A 253 -9.62 12.93 -0.28
C ALA A 253 -8.40 13.80 0.07
N TYR A 254 -8.58 15.12 0.15
CA TYR A 254 -7.49 16.03 0.53
C TYR A 254 -6.97 15.75 1.96
N MET A 255 -7.85 15.55 2.94
CA MET A 255 -7.42 15.21 4.30
C MET A 255 -6.77 13.82 4.35
N ALA A 256 -7.27 12.85 3.59
CA ALA A 256 -6.63 11.54 3.47
C ALA A 256 -5.21 11.63 2.88
N SER A 257 -4.90 12.61 2.04
CA SER A 257 -3.53 12.84 1.56
C SER A 257 -2.55 13.13 2.70
N LEU A 258 -2.99 13.88 3.71
CA LEU A 258 -2.18 14.18 4.90
C LEU A 258 -1.91 12.93 5.75
N VAL A 259 -2.90 12.01 5.82
CA VAL A 259 -2.72 10.70 6.48
C VAL A 259 -1.60 9.89 5.81
N HIS A 260 -1.50 9.91 4.47
CA HIS A 260 -0.40 9.25 3.76
C HIS A 260 0.95 9.95 3.95
N VAL A 261 0.97 11.27 4.07
CA VAL A 261 2.21 12.03 4.38
C VAL A 261 2.72 11.67 5.78
N THR A 262 1.85 11.62 6.79
CA THR A 262 2.25 11.21 8.15
C THR A 262 2.73 9.77 8.19
N GLY A 263 2.09 8.87 7.45
CA GLY A 263 2.53 7.48 7.31
C GLY A 263 3.91 7.33 6.64
N MET A 264 4.20 8.16 5.63
CA MET A 264 5.55 8.20 5.02
C MET A 264 6.61 8.60 6.06
N LEU A 265 6.34 9.63 6.84
CA LEU A 265 7.24 10.06 7.92
C LEU A 265 7.40 8.98 8.99
N ALA A 266 6.30 8.30 9.35
CA ALA A 266 6.32 7.19 10.30
C ALA A 266 7.21 6.04 9.83
N SER A 267 7.12 5.65 8.56
CA SER A 267 7.95 4.58 8.00
C SER A 267 9.44 4.88 8.09
N MET A 268 9.84 6.16 7.96
CA MET A 268 11.24 6.58 8.12
C MET A 268 11.67 6.57 9.59
N LEU A 269 10.85 7.13 10.47
CA LEU A 269 11.14 7.24 11.91
C LEU A 269 11.11 5.89 12.61
N ALA A 270 10.14 5.03 12.28
CA ALA A 270 10.00 3.72 12.89
C ALA A 270 11.18 2.80 12.58
N GLY A 271 11.79 2.91 11.40
CA GLY A 271 13.03 2.21 11.08
C GLY A 271 14.18 2.60 12.03
N VAL A 272 14.40 3.90 12.23
CA VAL A 272 15.42 4.42 13.16
C VAL A 272 15.09 4.01 14.59
N LEU A 273 13.84 4.07 14.99
CA LEU A 273 13.40 3.68 16.34
C LEU A 273 13.59 2.18 16.56
N ALA A 274 13.31 1.34 15.56
CA ALA A 274 13.49 -0.09 15.62
C ALA A 274 14.97 -0.52 15.65
N ASP A 275 15.88 0.28 15.09
CA ASP A 275 17.31 0.06 15.25
C ASP A 275 17.78 0.35 16.70
N ARG A 276 17.15 1.28 17.39
CA ARG A 276 17.49 1.66 18.78
C ARG A 276 16.81 0.79 19.85
N LEU A 277 15.55 0.48 19.67
CA LEU A 277 14.72 -0.23 20.67
C LEU A 277 14.57 -1.73 20.39
N GLY A 278 14.95 -2.18 19.20
CA GLY A 278 14.66 -3.52 18.70
C GLY A 278 13.36 -3.55 17.85
N ARG A 279 13.21 -4.61 17.06
CA ARG A 279 12.07 -4.74 16.11
C ARG A 279 10.74 -4.94 16.82
N ILE A 280 10.71 -5.85 17.78
CA ILE A 280 9.48 -6.28 18.48
C ILE A 280 8.81 -5.14 19.26
N PRO A 281 9.52 -4.35 20.10
CA PRO A 281 8.90 -3.25 20.82
C PRO A 281 8.23 -2.22 19.91
N VAL A 282 8.87 -1.88 18.78
CA VAL A 282 8.34 -0.89 17.84
C VAL A 282 7.16 -1.46 17.05
N MET A 283 7.21 -2.74 16.63
CA MET A 283 6.07 -3.43 16.02
C MET A 283 4.87 -3.43 16.97
N LEU A 284 5.06 -3.80 18.25
CA LEU A 284 3.98 -3.79 19.24
C LEU A 284 3.39 -2.40 19.45
N MET A 285 4.24 -1.38 19.58
CA MET A 285 3.79 0.00 19.79
C MET A 285 2.95 0.47 18.61
N MET A 286 3.43 0.31 17.37
CA MET A 286 2.73 0.76 16.17
C MET A 286 1.45 -0.04 15.93
N ALA A 287 1.50 -1.38 16.01
CA ALA A 287 0.33 -2.23 15.83
C ALA A 287 -0.74 -1.99 16.89
N SER A 288 -0.36 -1.81 18.16
CA SER A 288 -1.32 -1.52 19.24
C SER A 288 -1.98 -0.16 19.05
N LEU A 289 -1.19 0.88 18.70
CA LEU A 289 -1.73 2.21 18.45
C LEU A 289 -2.65 2.22 17.24
N SER A 290 -2.28 1.56 16.15
CA SER A 290 -3.09 1.41 14.94
C SER A 290 -4.41 0.70 15.26
N THR A 291 -4.36 -0.42 15.96
CA THR A 291 -5.53 -1.17 16.40
C THR A 291 -6.50 -0.31 17.23
N VAL A 292 -5.99 0.44 18.21
CA VAL A 292 -6.83 1.34 19.02
C VAL A 292 -7.48 2.40 18.15
N CYS A 293 -6.73 2.99 17.23
CA CYS A 293 -7.28 3.94 16.27
C CYS A 293 -8.40 3.30 15.43
N SER A 294 -8.20 2.09 14.87
CA SER A 294 -9.22 1.36 14.12
C SER A 294 -10.50 1.15 14.93
N LEU A 295 -10.38 0.72 16.19
CA LEU A 295 -11.55 0.43 17.02
C LEU A 295 -12.38 1.67 17.35
N VAL A 296 -11.79 2.87 17.30
CA VAL A 296 -12.44 4.13 17.67
C VAL A 296 -12.85 4.97 16.45
N PHE A 297 -12.09 4.93 15.36
CA PHE A 297 -12.15 5.91 14.27
C PHE A 297 -13.54 6.06 13.67
N GLY A 298 -14.22 4.96 13.34
CA GLY A 298 -15.53 4.99 12.69
C GLY A 298 -16.65 5.56 13.56
N TRP A 299 -16.53 5.47 14.89
CA TRP A 299 -17.51 5.99 15.84
C TRP A 299 -17.50 7.50 15.94
N LEU A 300 -16.50 8.17 15.34
CA LEU A 300 -16.36 9.62 15.39
C LEU A 300 -17.18 10.36 14.32
N LEU A 301 -18.01 9.65 13.54
CA LEU A 301 -18.93 10.32 12.59
C LEU A 301 -19.87 11.26 13.39
N GLY A 302 -19.94 12.52 12.94
CA GLY A 302 -20.73 13.56 13.62
C GLY A 302 -19.99 14.33 14.72
N THR A 303 -18.76 13.93 15.08
CA THR A 303 -17.89 14.75 15.93
C THR A 303 -17.21 15.86 15.12
N PRO A 304 -16.60 16.88 15.76
CA PRO A 304 -15.87 17.91 15.04
C PRO A 304 -14.81 17.30 14.10
N VAL A 305 -14.86 17.66 12.81
CA VAL A 305 -13.99 17.06 11.77
C VAL A 305 -12.50 17.19 12.11
N ALA A 306 -12.10 18.25 12.81
CA ALA A 306 -10.72 18.41 13.25
C ALA A 306 -10.25 17.27 14.17
N VAL A 307 -11.13 16.74 15.03
CA VAL A 307 -10.83 15.59 15.91
C VAL A 307 -10.64 14.32 15.07
N VAL A 308 -11.54 14.11 14.11
CA VAL A 308 -11.46 12.95 13.20
C VAL A 308 -10.17 13.00 12.39
N VAL A 309 -9.83 14.16 11.82
CA VAL A 309 -8.59 14.35 11.05
C VAL A 309 -7.36 14.13 11.94
N ALA A 310 -7.34 14.71 13.16
CA ALA A 310 -6.22 14.53 14.08
C ALA A 310 -6.00 13.05 14.42
N LEU A 311 -7.07 12.31 14.73
CA LEU A 311 -6.96 10.86 14.97
C LEU A 311 -6.56 10.12 13.69
N GLY A 312 -7.07 10.53 12.51
CA GLY A 312 -6.67 9.97 11.21
C GLY A 312 -5.17 10.12 10.93
N LEU A 313 -4.56 11.25 11.30
CA LEU A 313 -3.12 11.46 11.18
C LEU A 313 -2.32 10.52 12.09
N VAL A 314 -2.77 10.33 13.33
CA VAL A 314 -2.19 9.36 14.28
C VAL A 314 -2.36 7.93 13.75
N TYR A 315 -3.53 7.60 13.23
CA TYR A 315 -3.83 6.30 12.66
C TYR A 315 -2.93 6.00 11.45
N GLY A 316 -2.81 6.94 10.51
CA GLY A 316 -1.91 6.80 9.35
C GLY A 316 -0.44 6.66 9.77
N PHE A 317 0.00 7.41 10.79
CA PHE A 317 1.33 7.28 11.36
C PHE A 317 1.57 5.87 11.91
N ALA A 318 0.67 5.37 12.74
CA ALA A 318 0.79 4.06 13.36
C ALA A 318 0.71 2.92 12.33
N ALA A 319 -0.30 2.96 11.44
CA ALA A 319 -0.56 1.91 10.47
C ALA A 319 0.49 1.75 9.38
N LEU A 320 1.27 2.81 9.05
CA LEU A 320 2.36 2.69 8.06
C LEU A 320 3.73 2.50 8.72
N GLY A 321 3.87 2.79 10.02
CA GLY A 321 5.14 2.77 10.72
C GLY A 321 5.76 1.37 10.87
N ASP A 322 4.97 0.34 11.04
CA ASP A 322 5.45 -1.04 11.26
C ASP A 322 5.74 -1.83 9.97
N SER A 323 5.16 -1.44 8.82
CA SER A 323 5.35 -2.12 7.52
C SER A 323 6.82 -2.39 7.14
N PRO A 324 7.74 -1.41 7.20
CA PRO A 324 9.15 -1.67 6.93
C PRO A 324 9.80 -2.55 7.97
N ILE A 325 9.31 -2.53 9.23
CA ILE A 325 9.86 -3.35 10.31
C ILE A 325 9.53 -4.83 10.09
N TYR A 326 8.30 -5.17 9.69
CA TYR A 326 7.95 -6.53 9.27
C TYR A 326 8.83 -7.03 8.12
N SER A 327 9.17 -6.14 7.18
CA SER A 327 10.05 -6.49 6.05
C SER A 327 11.47 -6.81 6.50
N THR A 328 11.99 -6.07 7.47
CA THR A 328 13.31 -6.31 8.05
C THR A 328 13.29 -7.55 8.93
N ALA A 329 12.29 -7.68 9.81
CA ALA A 329 12.16 -8.80 10.74
C ALA A 329 12.15 -10.16 10.03
N ILE A 330 11.40 -10.30 8.93
CA ILE A 330 11.37 -11.57 8.19
C ILE A 330 12.75 -11.93 7.63
N THR A 331 13.55 -10.95 7.21
CA THR A 331 14.91 -11.20 6.69
C THR A 331 15.94 -11.52 7.78
N GLU A 332 15.66 -11.17 9.03
CA GLU A 332 16.52 -11.42 10.19
C GLU A 332 16.28 -12.81 10.81
N VAL A 333 15.05 -13.36 10.68
CA VAL A 333 14.69 -14.68 11.23
C VAL A 333 14.80 -15.84 10.23
N VAL A 334 15.06 -15.54 8.95
CA VAL A 334 15.18 -16.55 7.89
C VAL A 334 16.61 -16.56 7.36
N THR A 335 17.14 -17.76 7.07
CA THR A 335 18.48 -17.90 6.48
C THR A 335 18.61 -17.15 5.15
N PRO A 336 19.78 -16.62 4.79
CA PRO A 336 19.98 -15.81 3.59
C PRO A 336 19.45 -16.42 2.29
N ALA A 337 19.58 -17.75 2.14
CA ALA A 337 19.12 -18.48 0.95
C ALA A 337 17.60 -18.40 0.71
N PHE A 338 16.79 -18.19 1.77
CA PHE A 338 15.31 -18.20 1.70
C PHE A 338 14.67 -16.82 1.89
N ARG A 339 15.45 -15.75 2.07
CA ARG A 339 14.92 -14.40 2.31
C ARG A 339 13.95 -13.93 1.22
N GLY A 340 14.29 -14.14 -0.05
CA GLY A 340 13.44 -13.75 -1.15
C GLY A 340 12.09 -14.49 -1.14
N ALA A 341 12.14 -15.79 -0.88
CA ALA A 341 10.95 -16.63 -0.82
C ALA A 341 10.06 -16.30 0.40
N ALA A 342 10.66 -16.01 1.55
CA ALA A 342 9.92 -15.58 2.74
C ALA A 342 9.25 -14.21 2.54
N LEU A 343 9.93 -13.25 1.90
CA LEU A 343 9.36 -11.97 1.51
C LEU A 343 8.21 -12.13 0.52
N ALA A 344 8.33 -13.05 -0.45
CA ALA A 344 7.27 -13.33 -1.42
C ALA A 344 6.05 -13.94 -0.74
N LEU A 345 6.23 -14.93 0.14
CA LEU A 345 5.14 -15.55 0.91
C LEU A 345 4.45 -14.53 1.81
N ARG A 346 5.22 -13.69 2.53
CA ARG A 346 4.70 -12.60 3.35
C ARG A 346 3.85 -11.63 2.52
N SER A 347 4.35 -11.23 1.34
CA SER A 347 3.64 -10.28 0.48
C SER A 347 2.37 -10.89 -0.09
N LEU A 348 2.42 -12.15 -0.51
CA LEU A 348 1.24 -12.88 -0.98
C LEU A 348 0.17 -12.99 0.10
N ALA A 349 0.55 -13.43 1.30
CA ALA A 349 -0.36 -13.55 2.43
C ALA A 349 -0.96 -12.18 2.82
N GLY A 350 -0.11 -11.13 2.90
CA GLY A 350 -0.54 -9.79 3.26
C GLY A 350 -1.50 -9.17 2.24
N TYR A 351 -1.10 -9.10 0.98
CA TYR A 351 -1.96 -8.52 -0.06
C TYR A 351 -3.18 -9.39 -0.35
N GLY A 352 -3.06 -10.72 -0.27
CA GLY A 352 -4.19 -11.65 -0.44
C GLY A 352 -5.25 -11.48 0.65
N ALA A 353 -4.85 -11.40 1.92
CA ALA A 353 -5.76 -11.11 3.02
C ALA A 353 -6.31 -9.68 2.93
N GLY A 354 -5.45 -8.71 2.67
CA GLY A 354 -5.83 -7.32 2.51
C GLY A 354 -6.78 -7.06 1.33
N ALA A 355 -6.80 -7.95 0.34
CA ALA A 355 -7.78 -7.89 -0.74
C ALA A 355 -9.22 -8.16 -0.27
N ILE A 356 -9.41 -8.91 0.82
CA ILE A 356 -10.74 -9.20 1.36
C ILE A 356 -11.28 -8.00 2.18
N ALA A 357 -10.40 -7.24 2.81
CA ALA A 357 -10.78 -6.19 3.75
C ALA A 357 -11.71 -5.11 3.17
N PRO A 358 -11.48 -4.53 1.97
CA PRO A 358 -12.38 -3.53 1.41
C PRO A 358 -13.78 -4.07 1.13
N LEU A 359 -13.88 -5.33 0.67
CA LEU A 359 -15.17 -5.99 0.41
C LEU A 359 -15.96 -6.20 1.71
N LEU A 360 -15.31 -6.77 2.75
CA LEU A 360 -15.95 -7.01 4.03
C LEU A 360 -16.39 -5.69 4.69
N PHE A 361 -15.54 -4.68 4.64
CA PHE A 361 -15.86 -3.34 5.13
C PHE A 361 -17.14 -2.78 4.46
N GLY A 362 -17.21 -2.87 3.13
CA GLY A 362 -18.38 -2.45 2.37
C GLY A 362 -19.64 -3.26 2.71
N ALA A 363 -19.51 -4.57 2.90
CA ALA A 363 -20.62 -5.43 3.30
C ALA A 363 -21.16 -5.06 4.69
N ILE A 364 -20.29 -4.70 5.63
CA ILE A 364 -20.71 -4.21 6.95
C ILE A 364 -21.44 -2.88 6.83
N LEU A 365 -20.95 -1.95 6.01
CA LEU A 365 -21.65 -0.69 5.76
C LEU A 365 -23.06 -0.92 5.20
N ASP A 366 -23.22 -1.80 4.20
CA ASP A 366 -24.55 -2.10 3.64
C ASP A 366 -25.45 -2.77 4.67
N TRP A 367 -24.91 -3.67 5.50
CA TRP A 367 -25.66 -4.36 6.56
C TRP A 367 -26.26 -3.40 7.59
N TYR A 368 -25.50 -2.38 7.98
CA TYR A 368 -25.93 -1.37 8.96
C TYR A 368 -26.57 -0.12 8.32
N GLY A 369 -26.90 -0.13 7.02
CA GLY A 369 -27.56 0.97 6.33
C GLY A 369 -26.66 2.14 5.92
N GLY A 370 -25.37 1.94 5.89
CA GLY A 370 -24.40 2.71 5.09
C GLY A 370 -23.97 4.11 5.56
N HIS A 371 -24.77 4.84 6.36
CA HIS A 371 -24.51 6.27 6.63
C HIS A 371 -24.49 6.65 8.12
N SER A 372 -24.71 5.69 9.01
CA SER A 372 -24.73 5.93 10.45
C SER A 372 -23.32 5.81 11.08
N ALA A 373 -23.13 6.44 12.24
CA ALA A 373 -21.93 6.23 13.05
C ALA A 373 -21.74 4.76 13.45
N GLU A 374 -22.86 4.04 13.63
CA GLU A 374 -22.85 2.61 13.92
C GLU A 374 -22.29 1.79 12.74
N ALA A 375 -22.73 2.05 11.51
CA ALA A 375 -22.24 1.38 10.31
C ALA A 375 -20.72 1.57 10.14
N TRP A 376 -20.27 2.82 10.21
CA TRP A 376 -18.84 3.13 10.12
C TRP A 376 -18.05 2.58 11.29
N GLY A 377 -18.61 2.64 12.51
CA GLY A 377 -18.01 2.09 13.71
C GLY A 377 -17.69 0.60 13.56
N TRP A 378 -18.69 -0.21 13.22
CA TRP A 378 -18.50 -1.66 13.02
C TRP A 378 -17.61 -2.00 11.84
N ALA A 379 -17.68 -1.22 10.77
CA ALA A 379 -16.79 -1.40 9.62
C ALA A 379 -15.31 -1.19 10.01
N PHE A 380 -14.97 -0.13 10.75
CA PHE A 380 -13.61 0.07 11.26
C PHE A 380 -13.24 -0.93 12.35
N VAL A 381 -14.17 -1.36 13.22
CA VAL A 381 -13.93 -2.43 14.19
C VAL A 381 -13.48 -3.72 13.49
N SER A 382 -14.02 -4.05 12.32
CA SER A 382 -13.56 -5.23 11.54
C SER A 382 -12.08 -5.16 11.17
N LEU A 383 -11.55 -3.96 10.92
CA LEU A 383 -10.12 -3.73 10.70
C LEU A 383 -9.34 -3.86 12.01
N GLY A 384 -9.87 -3.28 13.09
CA GLY A 384 -9.28 -3.35 14.43
C GLY A 384 -9.18 -4.78 14.98
N VAL A 385 -10.16 -5.64 14.67
CA VAL A 385 -10.08 -7.07 15.00
C VAL A 385 -8.89 -7.75 14.33
N ALA A 386 -8.63 -7.44 13.06
CA ALA A 386 -7.44 -7.91 12.39
C ALA A 386 -6.16 -7.33 13.03
N GLY A 387 -6.16 -6.05 13.37
CA GLY A 387 -5.07 -5.41 14.11
C GLY A 387 -4.78 -6.11 15.44
N LEU A 388 -5.80 -6.52 16.19
CA LEU A 388 -5.62 -7.33 17.42
C LEU A 388 -4.90 -8.66 17.13
N VAL A 389 -5.24 -9.34 16.03
CA VAL A 389 -4.54 -10.59 15.65
C VAL A 389 -3.08 -10.30 15.28
N ALA A 390 -2.81 -9.17 14.63
CA ALA A 390 -1.44 -8.73 14.37
C ALA A 390 -0.66 -8.50 15.69
N VAL A 391 -1.25 -7.78 16.65
CA VAL A 391 -0.66 -7.56 17.99
C VAL A 391 -0.39 -8.88 18.70
N VAL A 392 -1.36 -9.81 18.72
CA VAL A 392 -1.19 -11.13 19.32
C VAL A 392 -0.06 -11.91 18.65
N SER A 393 0.04 -11.85 17.32
CA SER A 393 1.12 -12.50 16.56
C SER A 393 2.50 -11.97 16.99
N VAL A 394 2.64 -10.66 17.17
CA VAL A 394 3.90 -10.04 17.63
C VAL A 394 4.17 -10.34 19.10
N LEU A 395 3.13 -10.41 19.97
CA LEU A 395 3.28 -10.87 21.35
C LEU A 395 3.73 -12.33 21.44
N MET A 396 3.22 -13.21 20.57
CA MET A 396 3.69 -14.59 20.48
C MET A 396 5.14 -14.65 19.97
N LEU A 397 5.50 -13.78 19.02
CA LEU A 397 6.86 -13.64 18.50
C LEU A 397 7.83 -13.21 19.61
N SER A 398 7.43 -12.28 20.49
CA SER A 398 8.27 -11.83 21.62
C SER A 398 8.62 -12.92 22.61
N ARG A 399 7.80 -13.98 22.67
CA ARG A 399 8.00 -15.15 23.54
C ARG A 399 8.66 -16.33 22.84
N ALA A 400 8.92 -16.23 21.54
CA ALA A 400 9.56 -17.31 20.79
C ALA A 400 11.08 -17.35 21.11
N PRO A 401 11.63 -18.52 21.50
CA PRO A 401 13.05 -18.63 21.90
C PRO A 401 14.02 -18.15 20.84
N ASP A 402 13.69 -18.38 19.56
CA ASP A 402 14.56 -18.07 18.42
C ASP A 402 14.38 -16.64 17.88
N ALA A 403 13.53 -15.82 18.55
CA ALA A 403 13.26 -14.44 18.14
C ALA A 403 14.11 -13.39 18.90
N HIS A 404 15.06 -13.81 19.71
CA HIS A 404 15.92 -12.91 20.49
C HIS A 404 16.71 -11.90 19.62
N VAL A 405 17.00 -12.24 18.36
CA VAL A 405 17.62 -11.34 17.37
C VAL A 405 16.76 -10.09 17.11
N LEU A 406 15.44 -10.22 17.17
CA LEU A 406 14.50 -9.13 16.94
C LEU A 406 14.26 -8.24 18.19
N GLN A 407 14.71 -8.68 19.36
CA GLN A 407 14.55 -7.97 20.63
C GLN A 407 15.73 -7.04 20.93
N ARG A 408 16.90 -7.27 20.33
CA ARG A 408 18.12 -6.50 20.60
C ARG A 408 18.17 -5.26 19.71
N ALA A 409 18.52 -4.12 20.33
CA ALA A 409 19.00 -2.95 19.60
C ALA A 409 20.29 -3.34 18.84
N ARG A 410 20.49 -2.82 17.63
CA ARG A 410 21.81 -2.90 17.00
C ARG A 410 22.76 -2.04 17.83
N VAL A 411 23.65 -2.68 18.56
CA VAL A 411 24.80 -1.99 19.13
C VAL A 411 25.65 -1.56 17.93
N GLU A 412 25.85 -0.26 17.76
CA GLU A 412 26.77 0.27 16.75
C GLU A 412 28.17 -0.29 17.07
N SER A 413 28.64 -1.21 16.19
CA SER A 413 30.03 -1.67 16.14
C SER A 413 30.79 -0.85 15.10
#